data_3a2769a0b9fa3dbbbd7cfb47b381948a
#
_entry.id   3a2769a0b9fa3dbbbd7cfb47b381948a
#
_cell.length_a   1.000
_cell.length_b   1.000
_cell.length_c   1.000
_cell.angle_alpha   90.00
_cell.angle_beta   90.00
_cell.angle_gamma   90.00
#
_symmetry.space_group_name_H-M   'P 1'
#
loop_
_entity.id
_entity.type
_entity.pdbx_description
1 polymer ?
#
loop_
_entity_poly.entity_id
_entity_poly.type
_entity_poly.pdbx_seq_one_letter_code
_entity_poly.pdbx_strand_id
1 'polypeptide(L)'
;MQELISALTAHEEECSREFEADLSAFCTRHMDAQLVQQLRQLVAEGEEDLAYRAFYALTIIYRNRKDYQQLQALFEENPRFAGHPSYHHLLILFQLEAETFFDALELLELAREDARQHRDNAGYLHLFAHLFVYTCEKSRGEMREQVRREYYDDVERAVEDAIRLDPAYAKFYCTKARVVAQRGRYGEAYSLINKAVATESSARKDYALRLLDYRHCETVILLQEQREYFQGEMEKLRRSVPSLPKLKTFVPGRGPKAYEGAEPYCFVSYAHINSDRVYPIVEQLMQRGIRLWYDDGIEAGSDFREFIAEKIRDSWQVLLFASHESIQPGFVRNEINYARHGGKPSLR
;
A
#
# COMPACT_ATOMS: atom_id res chain seq x y z
N MET A 1 14.75 28.85 23.41
CA MET A 1 15.26 27.76 24.27
C MET A 1 14.31 27.45 25.43
N GLN A 2 13.95 28.41 26.30
CA GLN A 2 13.08 28.13 27.43
C GLN A 2 11.68 27.63 27.04
N GLU A 3 11.07 28.22 26.04
CA GLU A 3 9.79 27.78 25.46
C GLU A 3 9.87 26.38 24.83
N LEU A 4 10.98 26.09 24.15
CA LEU A 4 11.27 24.76 23.60
C LEU A 4 11.38 23.70 24.71
N ILE A 5 12.16 23.97 25.74
CA ILE A 5 12.30 23.04 26.88
C ILE A 5 10.94 22.81 27.54
N SER A 6 10.15 23.88 27.76
CA SER A 6 8.79 23.76 28.31
C SER A 6 7.88 22.88 27.45
N ALA A 7 7.95 23.01 26.11
CA ALA A 7 7.17 22.17 25.20
C ALA A 7 7.61 20.71 25.22
N LEU A 8 8.93 20.44 25.31
CA LEU A 8 9.46 19.08 25.40
C LEU A 8 9.14 18.38 26.72
N THR A 9 8.98 19.12 27.81
CA THR A 9 8.75 18.57 29.16
C THR A 9 7.30 18.68 29.63
N ALA A 10 6.37 19.08 28.75
CA ALA A 10 4.97 19.31 29.08
C ALA A 10 4.20 18.06 29.54
N HIS A 11 4.66 16.87 29.14
CA HIS A 11 4.01 15.59 29.44
C HIS A 11 4.99 14.63 30.08
N GLU A 12 4.51 13.80 31.02
CA GLU A 12 5.32 12.76 31.65
C GLU A 12 5.54 11.56 30.70
N GLU A 13 4.51 11.18 29.92
CA GLU A 13 4.55 10.08 28.99
C GLU A 13 4.82 10.54 27.54
N GLU A 14 5.87 10.01 26.93
CA GLU A 14 6.34 10.41 25.59
C GLU A 14 5.51 9.86 24.45
N CYS A 15 4.87 8.77 24.54
CA CYS A 15 4.04 8.21 23.49
C CYS A 15 2.54 8.47 23.69
N SER A 16 2.19 9.40 24.58
CA SER A 16 0.80 9.77 24.71
C SER A 16 0.33 10.55 23.49
N ARG A 17 -0.91 10.33 23.08
CA ARG A 17 -1.54 11.03 21.96
C ARG A 17 -1.53 12.56 22.15
N GLU A 18 -1.64 13.00 23.37
CA GLU A 18 -1.61 14.42 23.74
C GLU A 18 -0.22 15.00 23.57
N PHE A 19 0.83 14.28 24.01
CA PHE A 19 2.21 14.67 23.79
C PHE A 19 2.54 14.81 22.30
N GLU A 20 2.21 13.81 21.49
CA GLU A 20 2.43 13.87 20.05
C GLU A 20 1.68 15.03 19.39
N ALA A 21 0.42 15.26 19.78
CA ALA A 21 -0.40 16.33 19.21
C ALA A 21 0.15 17.72 19.58
N ASP A 22 0.53 17.93 20.83
CA ASP A 22 1.06 19.21 21.32
C ASP A 22 2.45 19.50 20.74
N LEU A 23 3.32 18.48 20.71
CA LEU A 23 4.64 18.61 20.14
C LEU A 23 4.58 18.83 18.62
N SER A 24 3.70 18.14 17.90
CA SER A 24 3.47 18.34 16.47
C SER A 24 2.92 19.74 16.19
N ALA A 25 1.99 20.24 17.02
CA ALA A 25 1.47 21.60 16.91
C ALA A 25 2.54 22.67 17.19
N PHE A 26 3.41 22.43 18.17
CA PHE A 26 4.55 23.30 18.46
C PHE A 26 5.54 23.31 17.29
N CYS A 27 5.97 22.15 16.82
CA CYS A 27 6.89 22.01 15.71
C CYS A 27 6.33 22.63 14.42
N THR A 28 5.02 22.53 14.17
CA THR A 28 4.38 23.13 12.99
C THR A 28 4.39 24.66 13.05
N ARG A 29 4.23 25.26 14.23
CA ARG A 29 4.24 26.71 14.41
C ARG A 29 5.64 27.33 14.28
N HIS A 30 6.66 26.56 14.65
CA HIS A 30 8.06 27.03 14.74
C HIS A 30 9.00 26.27 13.78
N MET A 31 8.49 25.84 12.61
CA MET A 31 9.26 25.06 11.62
C MET A 31 10.33 25.88 10.89
N ASP A 32 11.27 26.43 11.64
CA ASP A 32 12.42 27.13 11.07
C ASP A 32 13.74 26.35 11.25
N ALA A 33 14.79 26.81 10.59
CA ALA A 33 16.11 26.18 10.69
C ALA A 33 16.73 26.34 12.09
N GLN A 34 16.32 27.38 12.81
CA GLN A 34 16.82 27.68 14.16
C GLN A 34 16.30 26.64 15.16
N LEU A 35 15.01 26.25 15.06
CA LEU A 35 14.44 25.19 15.92
C LEU A 35 15.18 23.86 15.69
N VAL A 36 15.40 23.47 14.43
CA VAL A 36 16.13 22.22 14.10
C VAL A 36 17.54 22.25 14.68
N GLN A 37 18.24 23.37 14.57
CA GLN A 37 19.59 23.54 15.13
C GLN A 37 19.60 23.42 16.65
N GLN A 38 18.63 24.05 17.33
CA GLN A 38 18.50 23.98 18.81
C GLN A 38 18.18 22.55 19.27
N LEU A 39 17.29 21.85 18.57
CA LEU A 39 16.98 20.45 18.87
C LEU A 39 18.19 19.54 18.66
N ARG A 40 18.95 19.71 17.55
CA ARG A 40 20.19 18.95 17.33
C ARG A 40 21.25 19.20 18.41
N GLN A 41 21.33 20.42 18.88
CA GLN A 41 22.23 20.75 20.01
C GLN A 41 21.77 20.04 21.31
N LEU A 42 20.49 20.04 21.62
CA LEU A 42 19.94 19.31 22.77
C LEU A 42 20.16 17.80 22.65
N VAL A 43 19.99 17.22 21.46
CA VAL A 43 20.33 15.81 21.21
C VAL A 43 21.80 15.52 21.50
N ALA A 44 22.72 16.41 21.12
CA ALA A 44 24.16 16.19 21.28
C ALA A 44 24.67 16.42 22.71
N GLU A 45 24.18 17.45 23.39
CA GLU A 45 24.74 18.02 24.62
C GLU A 45 23.80 17.98 25.84
N GLY A 46 22.51 17.65 25.61
CA GLY A 46 21.49 17.64 26.67
C GLY A 46 21.61 16.46 27.63
N GLU A 47 20.96 16.58 28.79
CA GLU A 47 20.72 15.43 29.68
C GLU A 47 19.90 14.35 28.93
N GLU A 48 20.08 13.09 29.29
CA GLU A 48 19.61 11.94 28.51
C GLU A 48 18.11 12.00 28.19
N ASP A 49 17.25 12.31 29.17
CA ASP A 49 15.82 12.43 28.97
C ASP A 49 15.46 13.61 28.04
N LEU A 50 16.03 14.79 28.25
CA LEU A 50 15.81 15.95 27.40
C LEU A 50 16.37 15.75 25.99
N ALA A 51 17.53 15.09 25.88
CA ALA A 51 18.14 14.75 24.59
C ALA A 51 17.25 13.80 23.81
N TYR A 52 16.64 12.79 24.47
CA TYR A 52 15.71 11.87 23.83
C TYR A 52 14.42 12.60 23.37
N ARG A 53 13.85 13.46 24.20
CA ARG A 53 12.66 14.28 23.81
C ARG A 53 12.95 15.21 22.64
N ALA A 54 14.16 15.76 22.57
CA ALA A 54 14.61 16.53 21.41
C ALA A 54 14.79 15.66 20.15
N PHE A 55 15.31 14.44 20.30
CA PHE A 55 15.37 13.42 19.25
C PHE A 55 13.96 13.09 18.75
N TYR A 56 13.01 12.86 19.65
CA TYR A 56 11.61 12.62 19.30
C TYR A 56 11.01 13.78 18.49
N ALA A 57 11.22 15.03 18.92
CA ALA A 57 10.75 16.21 18.20
C ALA A 57 11.35 16.31 16.79
N LEU A 58 12.64 15.99 16.60
CA LEU A 58 13.27 15.94 15.29
C LEU A 58 12.64 14.88 14.40
N THR A 59 12.28 13.71 14.94
CA THR A 59 11.60 12.67 14.14
C THR A 59 10.25 13.18 13.62
N ILE A 60 9.46 13.89 14.41
CA ILE A 60 8.21 14.51 13.98
C ILE A 60 8.45 15.53 12.88
N ILE A 61 9.46 16.42 13.04
CA ILE A 61 9.77 17.46 12.05
C ILE A 61 10.17 16.84 10.71
N TYR A 62 11.10 15.87 10.71
CA TYR A 62 11.57 15.26 9.47
C TYR A 62 10.49 14.42 8.81
N ARG A 63 9.66 13.70 9.57
CA ARG A 63 8.48 12.99 9.04
C ARG A 63 7.50 13.95 8.36
N ASN A 64 7.14 15.06 9.02
CA ASN A 64 6.22 16.05 8.47
C ASN A 64 6.77 16.72 7.19
N ARG A 65 8.11 16.86 7.08
CA ARG A 65 8.79 17.36 5.88
C ARG A 65 9.00 16.29 4.83
N LYS A 66 8.76 15.01 5.13
CA LYS A 66 9.12 13.84 4.31
C LYS A 66 10.62 13.80 3.99
N ASP A 67 11.45 14.31 4.89
CA ASP A 67 12.90 14.31 4.78
C ASP A 67 13.46 13.00 5.38
N TYR A 68 13.20 11.91 4.68
CA TYR A 68 13.56 10.58 5.15
C TYR A 68 15.07 10.35 5.21
N GLN A 69 15.86 11.11 4.44
CA GLN A 69 17.32 11.03 4.48
C GLN A 69 17.85 11.57 5.83
N GLN A 70 17.35 12.73 6.27
CA GLN A 70 17.71 13.29 7.58
C GLN A 70 17.17 12.45 8.73
N LEU A 71 16.02 11.84 8.55
CA LEU A 71 15.42 10.96 9.54
C LEU A 71 16.25 9.68 9.71
N GLN A 72 16.69 9.06 8.62
CA GLN A 72 17.58 7.90 8.67
C GLN A 72 18.91 8.24 9.37
N ALA A 73 19.55 9.34 8.97
CA ALA A 73 20.79 9.80 9.59
C ALA A 73 20.62 10.04 11.10
N LEU A 74 19.46 10.59 11.52
CA LEU A 74 19.15 10.84 12.92
C LEU A 74 19.14 9.53 13.75
N PHE A 75 18.55 8.45 13.22
CA PHE A 75 18.56 7.14 13.89
C PHE A 75 19.97 6.52 13.90
N GLU A 76 20.69 6.57 12.78
CA GLU A 76 22.04 6.00 12.66
C GLU A 76 23.08 6.70 13.57
N GLU A 77 22.97 8.02 13.72
CA GLU A 77 23.84 8.82 14.57
C GLU A 77 23.54 8.68 16.08
N ASN A 78 22.35 8.19 16.46
CA ASN A 78 21.90 8.14 17.85
C ASN A 78 21.46 6.76 18.34
N PRO A 79 22.28 5.69 18.16
CA PRO A 79 21.95 4.33 18.61
C PRO A 79 21.83 4.22 20.14
N ARG A 80 22.36 5.18 20.89
CA ARG A 80 22.26 5.26 22.37
C ARG A 80 20.82 5.28 22.87
N PHE A 81 19.89 5.75 22.05
CA PHE A 81 18.47 5.82 22.43
C PHE A 81 17.71 4.52 22.19
N ALA A 82 18.34 3.47 21.63
CA ALA A 82 17.67 2.21 21.31
C ALA A 82 17.03 1.50 22.51
N GLY A 83 17.50 1.78 23.73
CA GLY A 83 16.89 1.28 24.97
C GLY A 83 15.71 2.10 25.50
N HIS A 84 15.37 3.21 24.84
CA HIS A 84 14.27 4.06 25.29
C HIS A 84 12.91 3.47 24.89
N PRO A 85 11.89 3.48 25.76
CA PRO A 85 10.62 2.80 25.52
C PRO A 85 9.95 3.13 24.19
N SER A 86 9.98 4.40 23.76
CA SER A 86 9.31 4.84 22.52
C SER A 86 10.21 4.80 21.28
N TYR A 87 11.48 4.40 21.38
CA TYR A 87 12.40 4.38 20.24
C TYR A 87 11.95 3.43 19.12
N HIS A 88 11.56 2.22 19.48
CA HIS A 88 11.07 1.23 18.51
C HIS A 88 9.80 1.70 17.81
N HIS A 89 8.89 2.34 18.54
CA HIS A 89 7.68 2.94 17.98
C HIS A 89 8.02 3.96 16.87
N LEU A 90 8.95 4.88 17.15
CA LEU A 90 9.40 5.87 16.17
C LEU A 90 10.10 5.23 14.97
N LEU A 91 10.95 4.23 15.19
CA LEU A 91 11.65 3.52 14.14
C LEU A 91 10.67 2.79 13.19
N ILE A 92 9.67 2.12 13.76
CA ILE A 92 8.64 1.43 12.97
C ILE A 92 7.82 2.43 12.16
N LEU A 93 7.40 3.55 12.76
CA LEU A 93 6.68 4.61 12.05
C LEU A 93 7.52 5.18 10.90
N PHE A 94 8.81 5.42 11.13
CA PHE A 94 9.72 5.89 10.08
C PHE A 94 9.81 4.92 8.92
N GLN A 95 10.04 3.66 9.19
CA GLN A 95 10.19 2.64 8.14
C GLN A 95 8.90 2.43 7.36
N LEU A 96 7.74 2.49 8.03
CA LEU A 96 6.43 2.44 7.37
C LEU A 96 6.23 3.60 6.39
N GLU A 97 6.58 4.81 6.79
CA GLU A 97 6.37 6.01 5.98
C GLU A 97 7.39 6.17 4.85
N ALA A 98 8.64 5.79 5.10
CA ALA A 98 9.70 5.82 4.09
C ALA A 98 9.62 4.67 3.08
N GLU A 99 8.74 3.68 3.31
CA GLU A 99 8.67 2.42 2.53
C GLU A 99 10.01 1.67 2.45
N THR A 100 10.91 1.90 3.40
CA THR A 100 12.23 1.27 3.50
C THR A 100 12.16 0.05 4.40
N PHE A 101 11.76 -1.10 3.85
CA PHE A 101 11.72 -2.35 4.61
C PHE A 101 13.04 -3.09 4.47
N PHE A 102 13.74 -3.26 5.58
CA PHE A 102 14.88 -4.19 5.64
C PHE A 102 14.41 -5.61 5.99
N ASP A 103 13.54 -5.77 6.99
CA ASP A 103 12.86 -7.03 7.31
C ASP A 103 11.49 -6.77 7.94
N ALA A 104 10.42 -7.04 7.18
CA ALA A 104 9.06 -6.82 7.65
C ALA A 104 8.66 -7.76 8.80
N LEU A 105 9.28 -8.96 8.89
CA LEU A 105 9.01 -9.92 9.96
C LEU A 105 9.72 -9.51 11.25
N GLU A 106 10.95 -9.01 11.16
CA GLU A 106 11.68 -8.47 12.30
C GLU A 106 10.93 -7.28 12.92
N LEU A 107 10.44 -6.35 12.08
CA LEU A 107 9.65 -5.23 12.56
C LEU A 107 8.31 -5.65 13.18
N LEU A 108 7.65 -6.67 12.62
CA LEU A 108 6.43 -7.22 13.20
C LEU A 108 6.67 -7.83 14.58
N GLU A 109 7.78 -8.56 14.75
CA GLU A 109 8.11 -9.14 16.06
C GLU A 109 8.45 -8.06 17.07
N LEU A 110 9.18 -7.02 16.66
CA LEU A 110 9.48 -5.87 17.49
C LEU A 110 8.21 -5.15 17.94
N ALA A 111 7.28 -4.86 17.00
CA ALA A 111 5.99 -4.23 17.31
C ALA A 111 5.11 -5.11 18.20
N ARG A 112 5.18 -6.44 18.03
CA ARG A 112 4.48 -7.41 18.89
C ARG A 112 4.98 -7.37 20.32
N GLU A 113 6.30 -7.31 20.50
CA GLU A 113 6.90 -7.24 21.83
C GLU A 113 6.56 -5.91 22.51
N ASP A 114 6.68 -4.79 21.80
CA ASP A 114 6.26 -3.47 22.29
C ASP A 114 4.78 -3.46 22.71
N ALA A 115 3.89 -4.03 21.90
CA ALA A 115 2.47 -4.15 22.21
C ALA A 115 2.20 -5.04 23.45
N ARG A 116 3.04 -6.04 23.70
CA ARG A 116 2.95 -6.89 24.91
C ARG A 116 3.42 -6.17 26.18
N GLN A 117 4.46 -5.35 26.05
CA GLN A 117 4.99 -4.57 27.18
C GLN A 117 4.12 -3.39 27.54
N HIS A 118 3.45 -2.77 26.55
CA HIS A 118 2.64 -1.56 26.70
C HIS A 118 1.15 -1.81 26.42
N ARG A 119 0.56 -2.80 27.09
CA ARG A 119 -0.85 -3.23 26.89
C ARG A 119 -1.90 -2.17 27.26
N ASP A 120 -1.54 -1.19 28.03
CA ASP A 120 -2.34 -0.04 28.45
C ASP A 120 -2.21 1.17 27.52
N ASN A 121 -1.32 1.11 26.53
CA ASN A 121 -1.11 2.17 25.56
C ASN A 121 -1.68 1.80 24.18
N ALA A 122 -2.78 2.46 23.78
CA ALA A 122 -3.46 2.20 22.53
C ALA A 122 -2.60 2.48 21.28
N GLY A 123 -1.59 3.34 21.38
CA GLY A 123 -0.66 3.66 20.29
C GLY A 123 0.17 2.45 19.86
N TYR A 124 0.79 1.75 20.82
CA TYR A 124 1.59 0.55 20.55
C TYR A 124 0.73 -0.59 19.99
N LEU A 125 -0.43 -0.82 20.59
CA LEU A 125 -1.38 -1.84 20.15
C LEU A 125 -1.84 -1.58 18.71
N HIS A 126 -2.16 -0.32 18.40
CA HIS A 126 -2.59 0.08 17.07
C HIS A 126 -1.44 -0.01 16.05
N LEU A 127 -0.22 0.39 16.41
CA LEU A 127 0.95 0.32 15.53
C LEU A 127 1.24 -1.12 15.09
N PHE A 128 1.20 -2.08 16.03
CA PHE A 128 1.34 -3.50 15.71
C PHE A 128 0.27 -3.97 14.71
N ALA A 129 -0.99 -3.61 14.94
CA ALA A 129 -2.07 -3.95 14.01
C ALA A 129 -1.91 -3.28 12.64
N HIS A 130 -1.47 -2.04 12.61
CA HIS A 130 -1.24 -1.31 11.36
C HIS A 130 -0.09 -1.91 10.55
N LEU A 131 1.02 -2.24 11.19
CA LEU A 131 2.17 -2.88 10.57
C LEU A 131 1.83 -4.27 10.00
N PHE A 132 1.06 -5.07 10.74
CA PHE A 132 0.56 -6.35 10.26
C PHE A 132 -0.25 -6.20 8.96
N VAL A 133 -1.21 -5.29 8.94
CA VAL A 133 -2.02 -5.03 7.74
C VAL A 133 -1.13 -4.61 6.57
N TYR A 134 -0.23 -3.67 6.80
CA TYR A 134 0.70 -3.22 5.78
C TYR A 134 1.55 -4.37 5.24
N THR A 135 2.12 -5.20 6.11
CA THR A 135 2.92 -6.37 5.73
C THR A 135 2.09 -7.36 4.91
N CYS A 136 0.84 -7.65 5.31
CA CYS A 136 -0.06 -8.50 4.54
C CYS A 136 -0.38 -7.94 3.15
N GLU A 137 -0.58 -6.63 3.02
CA GLU A 137 -0.90 -5.99 1.76
C GLU A 137 0.30 -5.95 0.79
N LYS A 138 1.50 -5.77 1.30
CA LYS A 138 2.75 -5.76 0.48
C LYS A 138 3.27 -7.17 0.18
N SER A 139 3.02 -8.15 1.04
CA SER A 139 3.45 -9.56 0.85
C SER A 139 2.54 -10.31 -0.11
N ARG A 140 3.09 -11.37 -0.72
CA ARG A 140 2.36 -12.24 -1.65
C ARG A 140 2.59 -13.72 -1.33
N GLY A 141 1.68 -14.56 -1.79
CA GLY A 141 1.84 -16.02 -1.71
C GLY A 141 2.07 -16.54 -0.31
N GLU A 142 3.06 -17.41 -0.16
CA GLU A 142 3.38 -18.11 1.06
C GLU A 142 3.75 -17.18 2.23
N MET A 143 4.48 -16.10 1.96
CA MET A 143 4.85 -15.13 3.00
C MET A 143 3.62 -14.44 3.62
N ARG A 144 2.63 -14.06 2.82
CA ARG A 144 1.37 -13.48 3.35
C ARG A 144 0.64 -14.48 4.24
N GLU A 145 0.55 -15.74 3.81
CA GLU A 145 -0.12 -16.79 4.58
C GLU A 145 0.63 -17.14 5.87
N GLN A 146 1.96 -17.06 5.86
CA GLN A 146 2.78 -17.19 7.05
C GLN A 146 2.48 -16.07 8.05
N VAL A 147 2.52 -14.80 7.60
CA VAL A 147 2.23 -13.64 8.45
C VAL A 147 0.81 -13.74 9.04
N ARG A 148 -0.19 -14.07 8.22
CA ARG A 148 -1.57 -14.26 8.69
C ARG A 148 -1.67 -15.34 9.76
N ARG A 149 -1.04 -16.49 9.56
CA ARG A 149 -1.10 -17.63 10.48
C ARG A 149 -0.42 -17.33 11.80
N GLU A 150 0.70 -16.61 11.77
CA GLU A 150 1.56 -16.38 12.94
C GLU A 150 1.07 -15.22 13.81
N TYR A 151 0.57 -14.15 13.21
CA TYR A 151 0.31 -12.88 13.93
C TYR A 151 -1.17 -12.52 14.08
N TYR A 152 -2.07 -13.08 13.27
CA TYR A 152 -3.46 -12.61 13.19
C TYR A 152 -4.16 -12.54 14.54
N ASP A 153 -4.11 -13.60 15.36
CA ASP A 153 -4.85 -13.69 16.61
C ASP A 153 -4.32 -12.70 17.67
N ASP A 154 -3.00 -12.45 17.67
CA ASP A 154 -2.38 -11.45 18.55
C ASP A 154 -2.77 -10.03 18.11
N VAL A 155 -2.79 -9.79 16.80
CA VAL A 155 -3.14 -8.50 16.20
C VAL A 155 -4.62 -8.18 16.39
N GLU A 156 -5.52 -9.15 16.20
CA GLU A 156 -6.95 -8.94 16.41
C GLU A 156 -7.23 -8.53 17.86
N ARG A 157 -6.59 -9.21 18.84
CA ARG A 157 -6.67 -8.84 20.26
C ARG A 157 -6.10 -7.44 20.51
N ALA A 158 -4.94 -7.13 19.95
CA ALA A 158 -4.30 -5.84 20.15
C ALA A 158 -5.19 -4.67 19.65
N VAL A 159 -5.77 -4.78 18.46
CA VAL A 159 -6.65 -3.71 17.95
C VAL A 159 -7.97 -3.63 18.72
N GLU A 160 -8.47 -4.73 19.27
CA GLU A 160 -9.64 -4.72 20.17
C GLU A 160 -9.34 -4.01 21.49
N ASP A 161 -8.15 -4.27 22.05
CA ASP A 161 -7.69 -3.62 23.26
C ASP A 161 -7.46 -2.12 23.02
N ALA A 162 -6.91 -1.73 21.85
CA ALA A 162 -6.78 -0.32 21.48
C ALA A 162 -8.15 0.39 21.40
N ILE A 163 -9.16 -0.26 20.81
CA ILE A 163 -10.55 0.26 20.75
C ILE A 163 -11.14 0.37 22.14
N ARG A 164 -10.84 -0.58 23.04
CA ARG A 164 -11.33 -0.53 24.43
C ARG A 164 -10.72 0.61 25.22
N LEU A 165 -9.44 0.91 24.99
CA LEU A 165 -8.73 2.01 25.66
C LEU A 165 -9.19 3.38 25.16
N ASP A 166 -9.41 3.55 23.85
CA ASP A 166 -9.94 4.78 23.26
C ASP A 166 -11.01 4.49 22.20
N PRO A 167 -12.26 4.24 22.61
CA PRO A 167 -13.36 3.94 21.69
C PRO A 167 -13.78 5.13 20.81
N ALA A 168 -13.33 6.35 21.12
CA ALA A 168 -13.62 7.55 20.34
C ALA A 168 -12.65 7.75 19.17
N TYR A 169 -11.56 6.97 19.09
CA TYR A 169 -10.60 7.11 18.02
C TYR A 169 -10.98 6.26 16.79
N ALA A 170 -11.64 6.91 15.83
CA ALA A 170 -12.21 6.29 14.64
C ALA A 170 -11.22 5.44 13.82
N LYS A 171 -9.92 5.82 13.79
CA LYS A 171 -8.88 5.13 13.04
C LYS A 171 -8.68 3.68 13.50
N PHE A 172 -8.92 3.36 14.78
CA PHE A 172 -8.82 1.99 15.28
C PHE A 172 -9.83 1.06 14.62
N TYR A 173 -11.06 1.53 14.40
CA TYR A 173 -12.08 0.76 13.69
C TYR A 173 -11.70 0.52 12.23
N CYS A 174 -11.10 1.52 11.56
CA CYS A 174 -10.59 1.37 10.20
C CYS A 174 -9.48 0.32 10.14
N THR A 175 -8.52 0.35 11.08
CA THR A 175 -7.46 -0.66 11.16
C THR A 175 -8.03 -2.04 11.45
N LYS A 176 -8.98 -2.17 12.40
CA LYS A 176 -9.66 -3.44 12.68
C LYS A 176 -10.38 -3.98 11.45
N ALA A 177 -11.03 -3.13 10.65
CA ALA A 177 -11.67 -3.53 9.40
C ALA A 177 -10.69 -4.20 8.44
N ARG A 178 -9.50 -3.62 8.28
CA ARG A 178 -8.44 -4.18 7.43
C ARG A 178 -7.86 -5.49 8.02
N VAL A 179 -7.76 -5.61 9.34
CA VAL A 179 -7.33 -6.85 10.02
C VAL A 179 -8.33 -7.97 9.75
N VAL A 180 -9.62 -7.77 10.01
CA VAL A 180 -10.62 -8.84 9.84
C VAL A 180 -10.81 -9.25 8.38
N ALA A 181 -10.57 -8.31 7.44
CA ALA A 181 -10.55 -8.60 6.00
C ALA A 181 -9.44 -9.58 5.62
N GLN A 182 -8.32 -9.66 6.37
CA GLN A 182 -7.26 -10.64 6.11
C GLN A 182 -7.71 -12.11 6.33
N ARG A 183 -8.84 -12.33 7.01
CA ARG A 183 -9.51 -13.64 7.14
C ARG A 183 -10.81 -13.78 6.34
N GLY A 184 -11.05 -12.90 5.37
CA GLY A 184 -12.25 -12.94 4.53
C GLY A 184 -13.55 -12.53 5.24
N ARG A 185 -13.47 -11.89 6.41
CA ARG A 185 -14.65 -11.42 7.18
C ARG A 185 -15.11 -10.06 6.65
N TYR A 186 -15.43 -9.99 5.34
CA TYR A 186 -15.69 -8.75 4.61
C TYR A 186 -16.93 -8.00 5.12
N GLY A 187 -18.02 -8.72 5.45
CA GLY A 187 -19.23 -8.09 6.01
C GLY A 187 -18.97 -7.35 7.33
N GLU A 188 -18.14 -7.93 8.20
CA GLU A 188 -17.70 -7.27 9.43
C GLU A 188 -16.77 -6.08 9.14
N ALA A 189 -15.86 -6.24 8.18
CA ALA A 189 -14.96 -5.15 7.77
C ALA A 189 -15.73 -3.92 7.31
N TYR A 190 -16.77 -4.08 6.46
CA TYR A 190 -17.60 -2.96 6.02
C TYR A 190 -18.38 -2.32 7.19
N SER A 191 -18.88 -3.12 8.12
CA SER A 191 -19.55 -2.62 9.34
C SER A 191 -18.59 -1.76 10.18
N LEU A 192 -17.34 -2.16 10.32
CA LEU A 192 -16.30 -1.43 11.05
C LEU A 192 -15.89 -0.13 10.34
N ILE A 193 -15.83 -0.10 9.00
CA ILE A 193 -15.61 1.16 8.25
C ILE A 193 -16.75 2.12 8.49
N ASN A 194 -18.00 1.66 8.44
CA ASN A 194 -19.16 2.52 8.74
C ASN A 194 -19.12 3.05 10.18
N LYS A 195 -18.65 2.23 11.13
CA LYS A 195 -18.46 2.66 12.51
C LYS A 195 -17.34 3.70 12.62
N ALA A 196 -16.23 3.56 11.89
CA ALA A 196 -15.17 4.55 11.84
C ALA A 196 -15.70 5.90 11.35
N VAL A 197 -16.46 5.90 10.25
CA VAL A 197 -17.09 7.12 9.70
C VAL A 197 -18.05 7.77 10.71
N ALA A 198 -18.87 6.96 11.38
CA ALA A 198 -19.84 7.47 12.37
C ALA A 198 -19.17 7.98 13.65
N THR A 199 -17.99 7.45 14.00
CA THR A 199 -17.24 7.85 15.19
C THR A 199 -16.41 9.12 14.96
N GLU A 200 -16.04 9.42 13.68
CA GLU A 200 -15.17 10.57 13.36
C GLU A 200 -15.88 11.90 13.69
N SER A 201 -15.15 12.80 14.33
CA SER A 201 -15.68 14.09 14.73
C SER A 201 -15.67 15.11 13.58
N SER A 202 -16.86 15.62 13.22
CA SER A 202 -17.01 16.68 12.21
C SER A 202 -16.40 18.02 12.63
N ALA A 203 -16.09 18.20 13.91
CA ALA A 203 -15.42 19.40 14.43
C ALA A 203 -13.92 19.44 14.13
N ARG A 204 -13.32 18.32 13.65
CA ARG A 204 -11.90 18.27 13.31
C ARG A 204 -11.59 19.02 12.02
N LYS A 205 -10.47 19.75 12.01
CA LYS A 205 -10.00 20.45 10.79
C LYS A 205 -9.68 19.52 9.62
N ASP A 206 -9.25 18.28 9.92
CA ASP A 206 -8.88 17.24 8.96
C ASP A 206 -10.01 16.23 8.67
N TYR A 207 -11.24 16.50 9.11
CA TYR A 207 -12.40 15.60 9.00
C TYR A 207 -12.60 15.04 7.58
N ALA A 208 -12.60 15.92 6.57
CA ALA A 208 -12.79 15.50 5.17
C ALA A 208 -11.68 14.57 4.68
N LEU A 209 -10.43 14.82 5.06
CA LEU A 209 -9.28 13.95 4.71
C LEU A 209 -9.41 12.58 5.36
N ARG A 210 -9.82 12.54 6.64
CA ARG A 210 -10.04 11.27 7.33
C ARG A 210 -11.16 10.44 6.73
N LEU A 211 -12.25 11.06 6.30
CA LEU A 211 -13.31 10.34 5.59
C LEU A 211 -12.82 9.77 4.25
N LEU A 212 -11.95 10.48 3.54
CA LEU A 212 -11.32 9.96 2.32
C LEU A 212 -10.43 8.76 2.64
N ASP A 213 -9.66 8.79 3.72
CA ASP A 213 -8.85 7.65 4.16
C ASP A 213 -9.71 6.42 4.47
N TYR A 214 -10.86 6.59 5.16
CA TYR A 214 -11.77 5.48 5.44
C TYR A 214 -12.41 4.92 4.17
N ARG A 215 -12.78 5.76 3.22
CA ARG A 215 -13.28 5.33 1.90
C ARG A 215 -12.20 4.65 1.08
N HIS A 216 -10.96 5.11 1.18
CA HIS A 216 -9.83 4.40 0.57
C HIS A 216 -9.66 3.00 1.17
N CYS A 217 -9.71 2.86 2.50
CA CYS A 217 -9.66 1.56 3.17
C CYS A 217 -10.81 0.63 2.71
N GLU A 218 -12.02 1.14 2.59
CA GLU A 218 -13.17 0.40 2.05
C GLU A 218 -12.89 -0.12 0.63
N THR A 219 -12.31 0.71 -0.22
CA THR A 219 -11.93 0.34 -1.60
C THR A 219 -10.87 -0.76 -1.61
N VAL A 220 -9.86 -0.68 -0.74
CA VAL A 220 -8.82 -1.71 -0.62
C VAL A 220 -9.41 -3.05 -0.19
N ILE A 221 -10.32 -3.05 0.78
CA ILE A 221 -11.05 -4.24 1.25
C ILE A 221 -11.89 -4.85 0.11
N LEU A 222 -12.63 -4.03 -0.63
CA LEU A 222 -13.43 -4.47 -1.77
C LEU A 222 -12.56 -5.13 -2.86
N LEU A 223 -11.42 -4.52 -3.19
CA LEU A 223 -10.49 -5.09 -4.17
C LEU A 223 -9.89 -6.41 -3.70
N GLN A 224 -9.63 -6.57 -2.40
CA GLN A 224 -9.18 -7.83 -1.82
C GLN A 224 -10.25 -8.91 -1.93
N GLU A 225 -11.49 -8.62 -1.54
CA GLU A 225 -12.64 -9.52 -1.64
C GLU A 225 -12.85 -10.01 -3.08
N GLN A 226 -12.86 -9.08 -4.04
CA GLN A 226 -13.00 -9.42 -5.46
C GLN A 226 -11.85 -10.30 -5.96
N ARG A 227 -10.62 -10.01 -5.57
CA ARG A 227 -9.47 -10.84 -5.93
C ARG A 227 -9.59 -12.26 -5.40
N GLU A 228 -9.95 -12.44 -4.14
CA GLU A 228 -10.11 -13.76 -3.52
C GLU A 228 -11.26 -14.53 -4.16
N TYR A 229 -12.37 -13.86 -4.47
CA TYR A 229 -13.48 -14.46 -5.22
C TYR A 229 -13.02 -14.99 -6.60
N PHE A 230 -12.35 -14.15 -7.40
CA PHE A 230 -11.89 -14.58 -8.73
C PHE A 230 -10.82 -15.67 -8.66
N GLN A 231 -9.94 -15.65 -7.66
CA GLN A 231 -8.99 -16.74 -7.44
C GLN A 231 -9.70 -18.06 -7.14
N GLY A 232 -10.74 -18.03 -6.33
CA GLY A 232 -11.57 -19.19 -6.05
C GLY A 232 -12.28 -19.74 -7.29
N GLU A 233 -12.85 -18.87 -8.12
CA GLU A 233 -13.49 -19.26 -9.38
C GLU A 233 -12.49 -19.83 -10.39
N MET A 234 -11.32 -19.23 -10.51
CA MET A 234 -10.23 -19.76 -11.37
C MET A 234 -9.76 -21.13 -10.93
N GLU A 235 -9.66 -21.37 -9.62
CA GLU A 235 -9.28 -22.69 -9.10
C GLU A 235 -10.38 -23.75 -9.36
N LYS A 236 -11.65 -23.38 -9.23
CA LYS A 236 -12.78 -24.25 -9.61
C LYS A 236 -12.72 -24.61 -11.11
N LEU A 237 -12.48 -23.63 -11.96
CA LEU A 237 -12.31 -23.81 -13.40
C LEU A 237 -11.12 -24.74 -13.72
N ARG A 238 -9.97 -24.55 -13.06
CA ARG A 238 -8.81 -25.43 -13.22
C ARG A 238 -9.10 -26.87 -12.86
N ARG A 239 -9.92 -27.13 -11.85
CA ARG A 239 -10.33 -28.48 -11.44
C ARG A 239 -11.37 -29.08 -12.38
N SER A 240 -12.21 -28.25 -12.99
CA SER A 240 -13.28 -28.69 -13.89
C SER A 240 -12.83 -28.92 -15.34
N VAL A 241 -11.70 -28.32 -15.76
CA VAL A 241 -11.14 -28.50 -17.11
C VAL A 241 -10.18 -29.70 -17.08
N PRO A 242 -10.47 -30.81 -17.79
CA PRO A 242 -9.48 -31.86 -17.98
C PRO A 242 -8.22 -31.24 -18.58
N SER A 243 -7.06 -31.63 -18.08
CA SER A 243 -5.75 -31.07 -18.39
C SER A 243 -5.67 -30.48 -19.80
N LEU A 244 -5.58 -29.15 -19.89
CA LEU A 244 -5.30 -28.50 -21.16
C LEU A 244 -4.09 -29.19 -21.78
N PRO A 245 -4.14 -29.57 -23.09
CA PRO A 245 -3.00 -30.17 -23.74
C PRO A 245 -1.79 -29.29 -23.47
N LYS A 246 -0.69 -29.89 -23.01
CA LYS A 246 0.57 -29.17 -22.74
C LYS A 246 0.82 -28.24 -23.90
N LEU A 247 0.75 -26.92 -23.67
CA LEU A 247 1.12 -25.94 -24.68
C LEU A 247 2.46 -26.37 -25.26
N LYS A 248 2.50 -26.57 -26.57
CA LYS A 248 3.77 -26.87 -27.27
C LYS A 248 4.75 -25.80 -26.83
N THR A 249 5.94 -26.25 -26.45
CA THR A 249 7.02 -25.35 -26.00
C THR A 249 7.19 -24.24 -27.05
N PHE A 250 6.84 -23.02 -26.66
CA PHE A 250 6.97 -21.83 -27.48
C PHE A 250 8.46 -21.56 -27.71
N VAL A 251 8.85 -21.35 -28.94
CA VAL A 251 10.20 -20.90 -29.31
C VAL A 251 10.18 -19.35 -29.19
N PRO A 252 10.95 -18.74 -28.26
CA PRO A 252 10.98 -17.28 -28.15
C PRO A 252 11.44 -16.67 -29.48
N GLY A 253 10.66 -15.70 -30.02
CA GLY A 253 11.13 -14.85 -31.11
C GLY A 253 10.19 -14.57 -32.25
N ARG A 254 9.06 -15.27 -32.43
CA ARG A 254 8.04 -14.90 -33.43
C ARG A 254 6.65 -15.25 -32.94
N GLY A 255 5.84 -14.21 -32.64
CA GLY A 255 4.40 -14.34 -32.51
C GLY A 255 3.73 -14.81 -33.79
N PRO A 256 2.48 -15.33 -33.77
CA PRO A 256 1.72 -15.58 -34.98
C PRO A 256 1.53 -14.25 -35.73
N LYS A 257 1.50 -14.30 -37.08
CA LYS A 257 1.38 -13.07 -37.88
C LYS A 257 0.05 -12.37 -37.57
N ALA A 258 0.12 -11.07 -37.17
CA ALA A 258 -1.05 -10.24 -36.92
C ALA A 258 -1.94 -10.16 -38.21
N TYR A 259 -3.26 -10.01 -38.03
CA TYR A 259 -4.21 -9.86 -39.10
C TYR A 259 -4.07 -8.50 -39.79
N GLU A 260 -3.86 -8.49 -41.11
CA GLU A 260 -3.66 -7.28 -41.91
C GLU A 260 -4.79 -7.04 -42.94
N GLY A 261 -5.90 -7.80 -42.86
CA GLY A 261 -7.01 -7.70 -43.81
C GLY A 261 -7.97 -6.55 -43.49
N ALA A 262 -8.94 -6.32 -44.40
CA ALA A 262 -9.95 -5.26 -44.28
C ALA A 262 -11.21 -5.66 -43.48
N GLU A 263 -11.33 -6.91 -43.06
CA GLU A 263 -12.50 -7.36 -42.31
C GLU A 263 -12.38 -7.03 -40.80
N PRO A 264 -13.49 -6.99 -40.06
CA PRO A 264 -13.48 -6.68 -38.64
C PRO A 264 -12.55 -7.60 -37.84
N TYR A 265 -11.71 -7.04 -36.97
CA TYR A 265 -10.77 -7.74 -36.13
C TYR A 265 -10.81 -7.24 -34.68
N CYS A 266 -10.28 -8.01 -33.75
CA CYS A 266 -10.05 -7.59 -32.39
C CYS A 266 -8.62 -7.04 -32.24
N PHE A 267 -8.48 -5.90 -31.60
CA PHE A 267 -7.19 -5.38 -31.18
C PHE A 267 -6.78 -6.05 -29.85
N VAL A 268 -5.55 -6.59 -29.79
CA VAL A 268 -5.01 -7.23 -28.58
C VAL A 268 -4.04 -6.27 -27.90
N SER A 269 -4.37 -5.87 -26.68
CA SER A 269 -3.53 -5.05 -25.82
C SER A 269 -2.89 -5.89 -24.73
N TYR A 270 -1.57 -5.85 -24.62
CA TYR A 270 -0.79 -6.62 -23.64
C TYR A 270 0.55 -5.95 -23.33
N ALA A 271 1.19 -6.29 -22.21
CA ALA A 271 2.55 -5.85 -21.91
C ALA A 271 3.56 -6.76 -22.66
N HIS A 272 4.45 -6.19 -23.46
CA HIS A 272 5.41 -6.94 -24.31
C HIS A 272 6.28 -7.93 -23.52
N ILE A 273 6.58 -7.62 -22.24
CA ILE A 273 7.31 -8.52 -21.36
C ILE A 273 6.57 -9.85 -21.11
N ASN A 274 5.25 -9.90 -21.39
CA ASN A 274 4.40 -11.08 -21.23
C ASN A 274 4.13 -11.80 -22.57
N SER A 275 4.83 -11.46 -23.65
CA SER A 275 4.63 -12.03 -24.99
C SER A 275 4.72 -13.56 -24.99
N ASP A 276 5.61 -14.15 -24.20
CA ASP A 276 5.77 -15.59 -24.03
C ASP A 276 4.49 -16.30 -23.55
N ARG A 277 3.65 -15.61 -22.81
CA ARG A 277 2.35 -16.10 -22.29
C ARG A 277 1.19 -15.73 -23.19
N VAL A 278 1.26 -14.58 -23.85
CA VAL A 278 0.18 -14.04 -24.67
C VAL A 278 0.14 -14.70 -26.04
N TYR A 279 1.27 -14.86 -26.70
CA TYR A 279 1.33 -15.41 -28.08
C TYR A 279 0.74 -16.82 -28.23
N PRO A 280 0.96 -17.77 -27.30
CA PRO A 280 0.29 -19.06 -27.38
C PRO A 280 -1.25 -18.97 -27.33
N ILE A 281 -1.80 -18.00 -26.61
CA ILE A 281 -3.24 -17.79 -26.52
C ILE A 281 -3.75 -17.12 -27.79
N VAL A 282 -3.05 -16.11 -28.28
CA VAL A 282 -3.33 -15.43 -29.56
C VAL A 282 -3.36 -16.43 -30.70
N GLU A 283 -2.37 -17.33 -30.78
CA GLU A 283 -2.32 -18.38 -31.80
C GLU A 283 -3.52 -19.32 -31.73
N GLN A 284 -3.91 -19.77 -30.55
CA GLN A 284 -5.10 -20.62 -30.39
C GLN A 284 -6.40 -19.92 -30.80
N LEU A 285 -6.53 -18.63 -30.51
CA LEU A 285 -7.68 -17.84 -30.93
C LEU A 285 -7.74 -17.68 -32.43
N MET A 286 -6.58 -17.42 -33.08
CA MET A 286 -6.47 -17.35 -34.53
C MET A 286 -6.78 -18.69 -35.22
N GLN A 287 -6.34 -19.81 -34.65
CA GLN A 287 -6.67 -21.14 -35.13
C GLN A 287 -8.18 -21.46 -35.10
N ARG A 288 -8.90 -20.79 -34.20
CA ARG A 288 -10.38 -20.83 -34.10
C ARG A 288 -11.08 -19.85 -35.02
N GLY A 289 -10.35 -19.15 -35.89
CA GLY A 289 -10.89 -18.23 -36.89
C GLY A 289 -11.12 -16.80 -36.35
N ILE A 290 -10.62 -16.46 -35.16
CA ILE A 290 -10.71 -15.10 -34.61
C ILE A 290 -9.59 -14.27 -35.23
N ARG A 291 -9.97 -13.16 -35.88
CA ARG A 291 -9.03 -12.22 -36.45
C ARG A 291 -8.48 -11.30 -35.34
N LEU A 292 -7.17 -11.37 -35.11
CA LEU A 292 -6.50 -10.62 -34.05
C LEU A 292 -5.39 -9.74 -34.66
N TRP A 293 -5.40 -8.49 -34.30
CA TRP A 293 -4.31 -7.55 -34.53
C TRP A 293 -3.62 -7.20 -33.22
N TYR A 294 -2.32 -7.20 -33.20
CA TYR A 294 -1.50 -6.84 -32.03
C TYR A 294 -0.15 -6.28 -32.48
N ASP A 295 0.45 -5.47 -31.64
CA ASP A 295 1.79 -4.94 -31.89
C ASP A 295 2.84 -6.04 -31.67
N ASP A 296 3.50 -6.45 -32.75
CA ASP A 296 4.56 -7.47 -32.77
C ASP A 296 5.97 -6.88 -32.58
N GLY A 297 6.07 -5.74 -31.86
CA GLY A 297 7.34 -5.07 -31.59
C GLY A 297 7.77 -4.13 -32.70
N ILE A 298 6.83 -3.42 -33.30
CA ILE A 298 7.10 -2.33 -34.26
C ILE A 298 7.98 -1.29 -33.55
N GLU A 299 9.13 -0.92 -34.14
CA GLU A 299 10.01 0.09 -33.59
C GLU A 299 9.28 1.44 -33.43
N ALA A 300 9.39 2.04 -32.24
CA ALA A 300 8.72 3.30 -31.90
C ALA A 300 9.29 4.46 -32.74
N GLY A 301 8.60 4.81 -33.82
CA GLY A 301 8.82 6.05 -34.60
C GLY A 301 7.85 7.16 -34.17
N SER A 302 8.01 8.36 -34.74
CA SER A 302 7.13 9.51 -34.49
C SER A 302 5.65 9.23 -34.79
N ASP A 303 5.37 8.37 -35.76
CA ASP A 303 4.02 8.05 -36.23
C ASP A 303 3.39 6.82 -35.55
N PHE A 304 4.15 6.16 -34.67
CA PHE A 304 3.73 4.92 -34.00
C PHE A 304 2.44 5.07 -33.20
N ARG A 305 2.28 6.17 -32.48
CA ARG A 305 1.09 6.42 -31.64
C ARG A 305 -0.17 6.62 -32.49
N GLU A 306 -0.06 7.30 -33.60
CA GLU A 306 -1.16 7.52 -34.52
C GLU A 306 -1.57 6.20 -35.18
N PHE A 307 -0.62 5.39 -35.59
CA PHE A 307 -0.85 4.05 -36.17
C PHE A 307 -1.58 3.11 -35.21
N ILE A 308 -1.13 3.03 -33.93
CA ILE A 308 -1.82 2.23 -32.92
C ILE A 308 -3.24 2.77 -32.65
N ALA A 309 -3.40 4.08 -32.56
CA ALA A 309 -4.72 4.71 -32.37
C ALA A 309 -5.67 4.39 -33.55
N GLU A 310 -5.16 4.35 -34.77
CA GLU A 310 -5.91 3.94 -35.96
C GLU A 310 -6.34 2.47 -35.87
N LYS A 311 -5.42 1.55 -35.53
CA LYS A 311 -5.72 0.13 -35.34
C LYS A 311 -6.75 -0.13 -34.24
N ILE A 312 -6.70 0.63 -33.14
CA ILE A 312 -7.73 0.57 -32.07
C ILE A 312 -9.07 1.07 -32.62
N ARG A 313 -9.07 2.20 -33.34
CA ARG A 313 -10.30 2.79 -33.92
C ARG A 313 -10.97 1.86 -34.91
N ASP A 314 -10.20 1.17 -35.76
CA ASP A 314 -10.71 0.29 -36.80
C ASP A 314 -11.09 -1.10 -36.26
N SER A 315 -10.61 -1.49 -35.09
CA SER A 315 -11.01 -2.73 -34.44
C SER A 315 -12.50 -2.70 -34.04
N TRP A 316 -13.17 -3.83 -34.09
CA TRP A 316 -14.55 -3.93 -33.57
C TRP A 316 -14.55 -4.13 -32.04
N GLN A 317 -13.47 -4.66 -31.46
CA GLN A 317 -13.34 -4.96 -30.04
C GLN A 317 -11.88 -4.92 -29.60
N VAL A 318 -11.63 -4.61 -28.31
CA VAL A 318 -10.31 -4.68 -27.70
C VAL A 318 -10.28 -5.83 -26.70
N LEU A 319 -9.32 -6.74 -26.90
CA LEU A 319 -8.99 -7.84 -25.99
C LEU A 319 -7.79 -7.45 -25.14
N LEU A 320 -8.00 -7.29 -23.83
CA LEU A 320 -6.96 -6.91 -22.89
C LEU A 320 -6.42 -8.13 -22.13
N PHE A 321 -5.10 -8.38 -22.27
CA PHE A 321 -4.39 -9.27 -21.36
C PHE A 321 -3.85 -8.49 -20.17
N ALA A 322 -4.65 -8.47 -19.09
CA ALA A 322 -4.28 -7.77 -17.87
C ALA A 322 -3.22 -8.53 -17.07
N SER A 323 -2.11 -7.86 -16.78
CA SER A 323 -1.02 -8.34 -15.93
C SER A 323 -0.59 -7.23 -15.00
N HIS A 324 0.26 -7.54 -14.02
CA HIS A 324 0.84 -6.51 -13.15
C HIS A 324 1.62 -5.46 -13.96
N GLU A 325 2.32 -5.90 -15.00
CA GLU A 325 3.12 -5.06 -15.87
C GLU A 325 2.23 -4.19 -16.79
N SER A 326 1.08 -4.71 -17.24
CA SER A 326 0.18 -3.97 -18.14
C SER A 326 -0.59 -2.83 -17.45
N ILE A 327 -0.73 -2.87 -16.11
CA ILE A 327 -1.38 -1.80 -15.34
C ILE A 327 -0.43 -0.70 -14.89
N GLN A 328 0.88 -0.86 -15.07
CA GLN A 328 1.86 0.19 -14.82
C GLN A 328 1.66 1.38 -15.79
N PRO A 329 2.08 2.62 -15.41
CA PRO A 329 2.01 3.76 -16.32
C PRO A 329 2.81 3.49 -17.59
N GLY A 330 2.13 3.41 -18.75
CA GLY A 330 2.76 3.10 -20.04
C GLY A 330 1.76 2.93 -21.17
N PHE A 331 2.20 2.29 -22.27
CA PHE A 331 1.42 2.14 -23.50
C PHE A 331 0.06 1.46 -23.30
N VAL A 332 0.01 0.34 -22.60
CA VAL A 332 -1.24 -0.42 -22.39
C VAL A 332 -2.34 0.42 -21.72
N ARG A 333 -1.98 1.26 -20.75
CA ARG A 333 -2.93 2.17 -20.09
C ARG A 333 -3.46 3.23 -21.05
N ASN A 334 -2.61 3.73 -21.95
CA ASN A 334 -3.02 4.71 -22.97
C ASN A 334 -3.97 4.09 -24.00
N GLU A 335 -3.70 2.86 -24.45
CA GLU A 335 -4.54 2.08 -25.36
C GLU A 335 -5.94 1.84 -24.77
N ILE A 336 -6.01 1.42 -23.49
CA ILE A 336 -7.27 1.21 -22.77
C ILE A 336 -8.06 2.52 -22.65
N ASN A 337 -7.40 3.62 -22.30
CA ASN A 337 -8.05 4.92 -22.20
C ASN A 337 -8.58 5.39 -23.56
N TYR A 338 -7.80 5.22 -24.62
CA TYR A 338 -8.22 5.57 -25.98
C TYR A 338 -9.42 4.73 -26.45
N ALA A 339 -9.39 3.43 -26.23
CA ALA A 339 -10.50 2.53 -26.56
C ALA A 339 -11.79 2.92 -25.82
N ARG A 340 -11.70 3.26 -24.54
CA ARG A 340 -12.86 3.70 -23.72
C ARG A 340 -13.47 5.00 -24.22
N HIS A 341 -12.65 5.99 -24.56
CA HIS A 341 -13.14 7.28 -25.10
C HIS A 341 -13.75 7.13 -26.49
N GLY A 342 -13.30 6.15 -27.28
CA GLY A 342 -13.88 5.78 -28.57
C GLY A 342 -15.16 4.94 -28.49
N GLY A 343 -15.69 4.65 -27.29
CA GLY A 343 -16.92 3.87 -27.08
C GLY A 343 -16.82 2.39 -27.45
N LYS A 344 -15.60 1.83 -27.50
CA LYS A 344 -15.38 0.41 -27.85
C LYS A 344 -15.68 -0.51 -26.66
N PRO A 345 -16.45 -1.59 -26.85
CA PRO A 345 -16.61 -2.61 -25.83
C PRO A 345 -15.27 -3.32 -25.58
N SER A 346 -14.84 -3.37 -24.33
CA SER A 346 -13.65 -4.13 -23.91
C SER A 346 -14.08 -5.42 -23.24
N LEU A 347 -13.61 -6.57 -23.74
CA LEU A 347 -13.63 -7.85 -23.01
C LEU A 347 -12.43 -7.89 -22.05
N ARG A 348 -12.69 -8.25 -20.79
CA ARG A 348 -11.67 -8.52 -19.77
C ARG A 348 -11.46 -10.02 -19.63
#